data_0b25ecaa942f4364fa1ec0ed229417d6
#
_entry.id   0b25ecaa942f4364fa1ec0ed229417d6
#
_cell.length_a   1.000
_cell.length_b   1.000
_cell.length_c   1.000
_cell.angle_alpha   90.00
_cell.angle_beta   90.00
_cell.angle_gamma   90.00
#
_symmetry.space_group_name_H-M   'P 1'
#
loop_
_entity.id
_entity.type
_entity.pdbx_description
1 polymer ?
#
loop_
_entity_poly.entity_id
_entity_poly.type
_entity_poly.pdbx_seq_one_letter_code
_entity_poly.pdbx_strand_id
1 'polypeptide(L)'
;YLSTQLMELGIPVVMAVNMIDIVNKNGDKINVGKLSEKLGCPVVEISALKLTGIENATKKAIELAQKKSAAVAVHKFAPEVESVIETVEKKLTDVPEEQKRFFAIKLLEKDDKIQAQMKSVPDVSAEIKQLEAAMDDDTESIITNERYTYISSIIKECYTKKEGQKLTTSDKIDKIVTNRWLALPIFAVVMFIVYYVSVTTVGTWATDWANDGVFGDGWHLFTIGTGAYEEAAEPYDDAMNVINAFVEADGDEALAAVIDSESEDYDPAAAVAAVQEFAAGIDASATAEYTLEDEETLATEDVTYTGAELAEAVDVYAADGAEAPDPADYGIWVPGIPVLLESGLDAIGCADWLKGLILDGIVAGVGAVLGFVPQMLVLFIFLAFLESCGYMARIAFIMDRIFRKFGLSGKSFIPMLIGSGCGVPGIMASRTIENDRDRKMTIMTTTFIPCGAKLPFIAMVAGAIFGGAAWVAPSAYFLGIAAIICSGIILKKTKIFEGDPAPFVMELPAYHWPTVGTV
;
A
#
# COMPACT_ATOMS: atom_id res chain seq x y z
N TYR A 1 -29.82 8.49 1.64
CA TYR A 1 -29.75 9.30 0.43
C TYR A 1 -30.01 8.46 -0.82
N LEU A 2 -29.18 7.45 -1.13
CA LEU A 2 -29.42 6.54 -2.27
C LEU A 2 -30.80 5.91 -2.26
N SER A 3 -31.30 5.58 -1.08
CA SER A 3 -32.63 4.99 -0.90
C SER A 3 -33.76 5.90 -1.38
N THR A 4 -33.69 7.21 -1.11
CA THR A 4 -34.68 8.18 -1.58
C THR A 4 -34.64 8.30 -3.10
N GLN A 5 -33.47 8.27 -3.72
CA GLN A 5 -33.35 8.28 -5.17
C GLN A 5 -33.90 7.01 -5.83
N LEU A 6 -33.65 5.82 -5.23
CA LEU A 6 -34.21 4.57 -5.74
C LEU A 6 -35.74 4.52 -5.67
N MET A 7 -36.32 5.18 -4.67
CA MET A 7 -37.79 5.27 -4.56
C MET A 7 -38.42 6.14 -5.66
N GLU A 8 -37.68 7.14 -6.14
CA GLU A 8 -38.11 8.03 -7.24
C GLU A 8 -38.17 7.32 -8.60
N LEU A 9 -37.44 6.18 -8.76
CA LEU A 9 -37.38 5.43 -10.03
C LEU A 9 -38.67 4.69 -10.41
N GLY A 10 -39.67 4.57 -9.49
CA GLY A 10 -40.90 3.87 -9.75
C GLY A 10 -40.75 2.35 -9.99
N ILE A 11 -39.69 1.74 -9.47
CA ILE A 11 -39.45 0.29 -9.55
C ILE A 11 -39.75 -0.39 -8.22
N PRO A 12 -40.06 -1.72 -8.19
CA PRO A 12 -40.17 -2.44 -6.93
C PRO A 12 -38.88 -2.41 -6.12
N VAL A 13 -38.94 -1.92 -4.89
CA VAL A 13 -37.77 -1.79 -4.00
C VAL A 13 -38.03 -2.45 -2.66
N VAL A 14 -37.09 -3.25 -2.18
CA VAL A 14 -37.02 -3.73 -0.80
C VAL A 14 -35.77 -3.17 -0.15
N MET A 15 -35.94 -2.57 1.01
CA MET A 15 -34.79 -2.04 1.77
C MET A 15 -34.34 -3.02 2.84
N ALA A 16 -33.09 -3.41 2.79
CA ALA A 16 -32.45 -4.24 3.80
C ALA A 16 -31.56 -3.38 4.73
N VAL A 17 -31.97 -3.24 5.98
CA VAL A 17 -31.19 -2.54 7.02
C VAL A 17 -30.19 -3.52 7.59
N ASN A 18 -28.93 -3.36 7.24
CA ASN A 18 -27.84 -4.23 7.66
C ASN A 18 -27.30 -3.82 9.05
N MET A 19 -26.45 -4.69 9.61
CA MET A 19 -25.80 -4.51 10.93
C MET A 19 -26.76 -4.43 12.12
N ILE A 20 -27.91 -5.08 12.04
CA ILE A 20 -28.90 -5.07 13.13
C ILE A 20 -28.35 -5.69 14.42
N ASP A 21 -27.37 -6.60 14.33
CA ASP A 21 -26.66 -7.16 15.45
C ASP A 21 -25.86 -6.11 16.23
N ILE A 22 -25.29 -5.11 15.54
CA ILE A 22 -24.59 -3.98 16.16
C ILE A 22 -25.61 -3.03 16.81
N VAL A 23 -26.71 -2.72 16.13
CA VAL A 23 -27.80 -1.89 16.68
C VAL A 23 -28.31 -2.51 17.99
N ASN A 24 -28.59 -3.81 18.00
CA ASN A 24 -29.05 -4.52 19.19
C ASN A 24 -27.98 -4.58 20.30
N LYS A 25 -26.70 -4.78 19.93
CA LYS A 25 -25.57 -4.77 20.89
C LYS A 25 -25.42 -3.40 21.57
N ASN A 26 -25.65 -2.33 20.84
CA ASN A 26 -25.60 -0.98 21.37
C ASN A 26 -26.86 -0.63 22.19
N GLY A 27 -27.91 -1.40 22.08
CA GLY A 27 -29.20 -1.16 22.73
C GLY A 27 -30.02 -0.06 22.05
N ASP A 28 -29.65 0.32 20.85
CA ASP A 28 -30.40 1.24 20.00
C ASP A 28 -31.62 0.53 19.40
N LYS A 29 -32.62 1.30 18.97
CA LYS A 29 -33.85 0.74 18.37
C LYS A 29 -34.18 1.45 17.06
N ILE A 30 -34.40 0.66 16.03
CA ILE A 30 -34.93 1.12 14.75
C ILE A 30 -36.39 0.67 14.64
N ASN A 31 -37.29 1.61 14.42
CA ASN A 31 -38.71 1.27 14.17
C ASN A 31 -38.89 0.98 12.67
N VAL A 32 -38.73 -0.28 12.30
CA VAL A 32 -38.80 -0.75 10.90
C VAL A 32 -40.18 -0.51 10.28
N GLY A 33 -41.24 -0.60 11.08
CA GLY A 33 -42.60 -0.33 10.60
C GLY A 33 -42.80 1.13 10.17
N LYS A 34 -42.39 2.07 11.03
CA LYS A 34 -42.42 3.51 10.69
C LYS A 34 -41.47 3.84 9.53
N LEU A 35 -40.31 3.21 9.50
CA LEU A 35 -39.35 3.41 8.43
C LEU A 35 -39.91 2.94 7.08
N SER A 36 -40.59 1.79 7.07
CA SER A 36 -41.28 1.26 5.89
C SER A 36 -42.41 2.18 5.41
N GLU A 37 -43.19 2.74 6.32
CA GLU A 37 -44.25 3.70 6.03
C GLU A 37 -43.68 5.00 5.41
N LYS A 38 -42.66 5.56 6.05
CA LYS A 38 -42.00 6.80 5.58
C LYS A 38 -41.28 6.64 4.23
N LEU A 39 -40.67 5.51 3.99
CA LEU A 39 -39.96 5.24 2.72
C LEU A 39 -40.93 4.75 1.62
N GLY A 40 -42.12 4.27 1.95
CA GLY A 40 -43.08 3.73 0.97
C GLY A 40 -42.66 2.37 0.38
N CYS A 41 -41.74 1.65 1.03
CA CYS A 41 -41.29 0.32 0.61
C CYS A 41 -41.10 -0.62 1.80
N PRO A 42 -41.20 -1.95 1.59
CA PRO A 42 -40.89 -2.91 2.64
C PRO A 42 -39.43 -2.78 3.12
N VAL A 43 -39.29 -2.69 4.44
CA VAL A 43 -37.99 -2.67 5.11
C VAL A 43 -37.78 -3.97 5.87
N VAL A 44 -36.59 -4.56 5.80
CA VAL A 44 -36.24 -5.82 6.46
C VAL A 44 -34.93 -5.63 7.22
N GLU A 45 -34.88 -6.13 8.44
CA GLU A 45 -33.64 -6.18 9.24
C GLU A 45 -32.80 -7.36 8.82
N ILE A 46 -31.52 -7.12 8.58
CA ILE A 46 -30.54 -8.16 8.25
C ILE A 46 -29.24 -8.00 9.03
N SER A 47 -28.52 -9.08 9.20
CA SER A 47 -27.09 -9.06 9.52
C SER A 47 -26.35 -9.93 8.50
N ALA A 48 -25.67 -9.30 7.58
CA ALA A 48 -24.89 -9.99 6.55
C ALA A 48 -23.75 -10.84 7.19
N LEU A 49 -23.15 -10.34 8.28
CA LEU A 49 -22.11 -11.07 9.01
C LEU A 49 -22.64 -12.36 9.65
N LYS A 50 -23.85 -12.33 10.21
CA LYS A 50 -24.47 -13.50 10.86
C LYS A 50 -25.40 -14.27 9.95
N LEU A 51 -25.53 -13.87 8.69
CA LEU A 51 -26.43 -14.45 7.70
C LEU A 51 -27.92 -14.51 8.15
N THR A 52 -28.33 -13.62 9.05
CA THR A 52 -29.70 -13.55 9.56
C THR A 52 -30.54 -12.57 8.76
N GLY A 53 -31.83 -12.88 8.51
CA GLY A 53 -32.77 -12.03 7.81
C GLY A 53 -32.66 -11.99 6.29
N ILE A 54 -31.58 -12.52 5.68
CA ILE A 54 -31.33 -12.48 4.24
C ILE A 54 -32.40 -13.24 3.45
N GLU A 55 -32.81 -14.43 3.93
CA GLU A 55 -33.85 -15.22 3.30
C GLU A 55 -35.19 -14.48 3.27
N ASN A 56 -35.53 -13.78 4.36
CA ASN A 56 -36.76 -12.97 4.43
C ASN A 56 -36.71 -11.78 3.46
N ALA A 57 -35.56 -11.11 3.34
CA ALA A 57 -35.38 -10.04 2.37
C ALA A 57 -35.54 -10.53 0.94
N THR A 58 -34.97 -11.69 0.61
CA THR A 58 -35.08 -12.32 -0.70
C THR A 58 -36.54 -12.73 -1.01
N LYS A 59 -37.24 -13.35 -0.06
CA LYS A 59 -38.65 -13.71 -0.22
C LYS A 59 -39.51 -12.48 -0.51
N LYS A 60 -39.34 -11.40 0.25
CA LYS A 60 -40.07 -10.14 0.03
C LYS A 60 -39.77 -9.50 -1.31
N ALA A 61 -38.50 -9.57 -1.76
CA ALA A 61 -38.10 -9.05 -3.08
C ALA A 61 -38.81 -9.83 -4.21
N ILE A 62 -38.86 -11.16 -4.11
CA ILE A 62 -39.54 -12.02 -5.09
C ILE A 62 -41.08 -11.73 -5.10
N GLU A 63 -41.69 -11.60 -3.94
CA GLU A 63 -43.12 -11.28 -3.82
C GLU A 63 -43.46 -9.94 -4.47
N LEU A 64 -42.63 -8.91 -4.25
CA LEU A 64 -42.81 -7.60 -4.86
C LEU A 64 -42.64 -7.63 -6.37
N ALA A 65 -41.60 -8.34 -6.85
CA ALA A 65 -41.37 -8.50 -8.28
C ALA A 65 -42.52 -9.20 -8.99
N GLN A 66 -43.14 -10.22 -8.34
CA GLN A 66 -44.29 -10.91 -8.88
C GLN A 66 -45.55 -10.04 -8.93
N LYS A 67 -45.74 -9.19 -7.91
CA LYS A 67 -46.89 -8.26 -7.84
C LYS A 67 -46.73 -7.06 -8.77
N LYS A 68 -45.54 -6.82 -9.34
CA LYS A 68 -45.18 -5.62 -10.13
C LYS A 68 -45.61 -4.31 -9.44
N SER A 69 -45.56 -4.29 -8.11
CA SER A 69 -45.91 -3.12 -7.33
C SER A 69 -44.75 -2.13 -7.37
N ALA A 70 -44.92 -1.05 -8.13
CA ALA A 70 -43.96 0.04 -8.15
C ALA A 70 -43.88 0.71 -6.76
N ALA A 71 -42.69 1.11 -6.36
CA ALA A 71 -42.52 1.96 -5.19
C ALA A 71 -43.05 3.36 -5.53
N VAL A 72 -43.76 3.95 -4.60
CA VAL A 72 -44.22 5.34 -4.74
C VAL A 72 -43.40 6.20 -3.82
N ALA A 73 -42.73 7.20 -4.37
CA ALA A 73 -41.99 8.18 -3.58
C ALA A 73 -42.96 8.94 -2.67
N VAL A 74 -42.87 8.69 -1.37
CA VAL A 74 -43.73 9.31 -0.36
C VAL A 74 -43.22 10.68 0.05
N HIS A 75 -41.94 10.96 -0.17
CA HIS A 75 -41.34 12.22 0.23
C HIS A 75 -41.79 13.38 -0.67
N LYS A 76 -42.05 14.50 -0.03
CA LYS A 76 -42.28 15.78 -0.69
C LYS A 76 -41.24 16.79 -0.22
N PHE A 77 -40.76 17.56 -1.15
CA PHE A 77 -39.88 18.69 -0.89
C PHE A 77 -40.66 19.93 -0.46
N ALA A 78 -39.99 21.03 -0.22
CA ALA A 78 -40.66 22.28 0.07
C ALA A 78 -41.64 22.67 -1.04
N PRO A 79 -42.74 23.37 -0.75
CA PRO A 79 -43.79 23.67 -1.74
C PRO A 79 -43.25 24.39 -2.98
N GLU A 80 -42.26 25.24 -2.82
CA GLU A 80 -41.61 25.99 -3.90
C GLU A 80 -40.89 25.04 -4.87
N VAL A 81 -40.18 24.04 -4.32
CA VAL A 81 -39.44 23.02 -5.10
C VAL A 81 -40.42 22.07 -5.78
N GLU A 82 -41.45 21.60 -5.06
CA GLU A 82 -42.48 20.71 -5.63
C GLU A 82 -43.20 21.34 -6.82
N SER A 83 -43.56 22.62 -6.73
CA SER A 83 -44.24 23.32 -7.83
C SER A 83 -43.40 23.38 -9.12
N VAL A 84 -42.08 23.50 -8.98
CA VAL A 84 -41.15 23.49 -10.10
C VAL A 84 -41.01 22.06 -10.65
N ILE A 85 -40.89 21.05 -9.80
CA ILE A 85 -40.83 19.64 -10.21
C ILE A 85 -42.08 19.28 -11.01
N GLU A 86 -43.31 19.58 -10.50
CA GLU A 86 -44.54 19.32 -11.21
C GLU A 86 -44.63 20.03 -12.59
N THR A 87 -44.01 21.21 -12.71
CA THR A 87 -43.96 21.93 -13.97
C THR A 87 -43.07 21.22 -14.97
N VAL A 88 -41.89 20.70 -14.51
CA VAL A 88 -40.96 19.94 -15.33
C VAL A 88 -41.57 18.58 -15.71
N GLU A 89 -42.24 17.90 -14.79
CA GLU A 89 -42.95 16.60 -15.05
C GLU A 89 -43.93 16.73 -16.23
N LYS A 90 -44.67 17.84 -16.32
CA LYS A 90 -45.61 18.10 -17.43
C LYS A 90 -44.93 18.28 -18.78
N LYS A 91 -43.66 18.69 -18.80
CA LYS A 91 -42.87 18.82 -20.02
C LYS A 91 -42.32 17.47 -20.51
N LEU A 92 -42.30 16.44 -19.65
CA LEU A 92 -41.78 15.11 -19.97
C LEU A 92 -42.86 14.26 -20.65
N THR A 93 -42.77 14.15 -22.00
CA THR A 93 -43.75 13.39 -22.80
C THR A 93 -43.28 11.96 -23.11
N ASP A 94 -41.99 11.74 -23.21
CA ASP A 94 -41.38 10.48 -23.69
C ASP A 94 -40.94 9.55 -22.55
N VAL A 95 -41.35 9.82 -21.30
CA VAL A 95 -40.98 9.08 -20.09
C VAL A 95 -42.21 8.44 -19.45
N PRO A 96 -42.11 7.18 -18.96
CA PRO A 96 -43.19 6.54 -18.19
C PRO A 96 -43.65 7.40 -17.02
N GLU A 97 -44.94 7.38 -16.73
CA GLU A 97 -45.54 8.23 -15.69
C GLU A 97 -44.88 8.04 -14.33
N GLU A 98 -44.55 6.76 -13.99
CA GLU A 98 -43.92 6.39 -12.72
C GLU A 98 -42.50 6.94 -12.58
N GLN A 99 -41.83 7.29 -13.67
CA GLN A 99 -40.47 7.76 -13.68
C GLN A 99 -40.32 9.27 -13.92
N LYS A 100 -41.41 9.96 -14.24
CA LYS A 100 -41.37 11.41 -14.54
C LYS A 100 -40.73 12.23 -13.43
N ARG A 101 -41.05 11.91 -12.17
CA ARG A 101 -40.46 12.59 -11.01
C ARG A 101 -38.95 12.44 -10.94
N PHE A 102 -38.43 11.26 -11.15
CA PHE A 102 -37.00 11.01 -11.18
C PHE A 102 -36.28 11.83 -12.26
N PHE A 103 -36.78 11.79 -13.49
CA PHE A 103 -36.20 12.54 -14.59
C PHE A 103 -36.34 14.05 -14.40
N ALA A 104 -37.45 14.54 -13.86
CA ALA A 104 -37.66 15.96 -13.56
C ALA A 104 -36.61 16.44 -12.54
N ILE A 105 -36.41 15.72 -11.46
CA ILE A 105 -35.41 16.04 -10.45
C ILE A 105 -34.00 16.01 -11.05
N LYS A 106 -33.68 14.99 -11.85
CA LYS A 106 -32.37 14.86 -12.48
C LYS A 106 -32.07 15.97 -13.52
N LEU A 107 -33.06 16.44 -14.21
CA LEU A 107 -32.93 17.60 -15.10
C LEU A 107 -32.65 18.89 -14.31
N LEU A 108 -33.33 19.08 -13.17
CA LEU A 108 -33.07 20.19 -12.27
C LEU A 108 -31.68 20.12 -11.61
N GLU A 109 -31.18 18.92 -11.31
CA GLU A 109 -29.82 18.68 -10.83
C GLU A 109 -28.74 18.86 -11.94
N LYS A 110 -29.14 19.15 -13.18
CA LYS A 110 -28.25 19.31 -14.35
C LYS A 110 -27.39 18.07 -14.63
N ASP A 111 -27.93 16.86 -14.41
CA ASP A 111 -27.19 15.59 -14.58
C ASP A 111 -27.02 15.27 -16.08
N ASP A 112 -25.81 15.55 -16.61
CA ASP A 112 -25.47 15.36 -18.03
C ASP A 112 -25.60 13.90 -18.50
N LYS A 113 -25.36 12.93 -17.58
CA LYS A 113 -25.43 11.50 -17.93
C LYS A 113 -26.86 11.05 -18.16
N ILE A 114 -27.80 11.59 -17.40
CA ILE A 114 -29.22 11.32 -17.58
C ILE A 114 -29.74 12.04 -18.82
N GLN A 115 -29.33 13.29 -19.05
CA GLN A 115 -29.69 14.02 -20.26
C GLN A 115 -29.25 13.27 -21.53
N ALA A 116 -28.04 12.70 -21.54
CA ALA A 116 -27.53 11.92 -22.66
C ALA A 116 -28.30 10.62 -22.94
N GLN A 117 -29.05 10.09 -21.98
CA GLN A 117 -29.88 8.88 -22.12
C GLN A 117 -31.32 9.19 -22.60
N MET A 118 -31.75 10.44 -22.51
CA MET A 118 -33.10 10.85 -22.93
C MET A 118 -33.16 11.01 -24.45
N LYS A 119 -34.26 10.56 -25.06
CA LYS A 119 -34.51 10.75 -26.50
C LYS A 119 -34.81 12.21 -26.85
N SER A 120 -35.46 12.93 -25.94
CA SER A 120 -35.77 14.35 -26.07
C SER A 120 -35.57 15.01 -24.71
N VAL A 121 -34.70 16.01 -24.66
CA VAL A 121 -34.44 16.78 -23.42
C VAL A 121 -35.26 18.07 -23.49
N PRO A 122 -36.26 18.26 -22.62
CA PRO A 122 -37.00 19.53 -22.60
C PRO A 122 -36.15 20.65 -22.06
N ASP A 123 -36.37 21.86 -22.56
CA ASP A 123 -35.74 23.04 -21.99
C ASP A 123 -36.34 23.40 -20.63
N VAL A 124 -35.52 23.30 -19.60
CA VAL A 124 -35.85 23.58 -18.18
C VAL A 124 -35.07 24.78 -17.63
N SER A 125 -34.44 25.54 -18.48
CA SER A 125 -33.59 26.67 -18.07
C SER A 125 -34.34 27.76 -17.33
N ALA A 126 -35.62 27.95 -17.63
CA ALA A 126 -36.48 28.93 -16.96
C ALA A 126 -36.84 28.50 -15.54
N GLU A 127 -37.17 27.22 -15.37
CA GLU A 127 -37.47 26.58 -14.07
C GLU A 127 -36.26 26.56 -13.15
N ILE A 128 -35.07 26.26 -13.69
CA ILE A 128 -33.83 26.32 -12.96
C ILE A 128 -33.59 27.75 -12.42
N LYS A 129 -33.65 28.75 -13.27
CA LYS A 129 -33.46 30.15 -12.85
C LYS A 129 -34.52 30.60 -11.83
N GLN A 130 -35.74 30.16 -11.99
CA GLN A 130 -36.81 30.45 -11.03
C GLN A 130 -36.50 29.88 -9.66
N LEU A 131 -36.03 28.64 -9.60
CA LEU A 131 -35.70 27.94 -8.34
C LEU A 131 -34.46 28.54 -7.69
N GLU A 132 -33.42 28.80 -8.46
CA GLU A 132 -32.17 29.44 -8.00
C GLU A 132 -32.45 30.85 -7.43
N ALA A 133 -33.32 31.63 -8.09
CA ALA A 133 -33.70 32.95 -7.60
C ALA A 133 -34.58 32.92 -6.35
N ALA A 134 -35.40 31.87 -6.18
CA ALA A 134 -36.28 31.72 -5.02
C ALA A 134 -35.53 31.28 -3.75
N MET A 135 -34.50 30.45 -3.90
CA MET A 135 -33.77 29.80 -2.79
C MET A 135 -32.36 30.36 -2.59
N ASP A 136 -31.89 31.26 -3.45
CA ASP A 136 -30.56 31.89 -3.43
C ASP A 136 -29.39 30.87 -3.38
N ASP A 137 -29.56 29.75 -4.11
CA ASP A 137 -28.58 28.66 -4.19
C ASP A 137 -28.70 27.94 -5.53
N ASP A 138 -27.72 27.13 -5.92
CA ASP A 138 -27.83 26.31 -7.13
C ASP A 138 -28.82 25.15 -6.95
N THR A 139 -29.45 24.70 -8.05
CA THR A 139 -30.52 23.69 -8.01
C THR A 139 -30.06 22.33 -7.49
N GLU A 140 -28.79 21.92 -7.72
CA GLU A 140 -28.22 20.68 -7.20
C GLU A 140 -28.13 20.73 -5.67
N SER A 141 -27.63 21.84 -5.13
CA SER A 141 -27.54 22.07 -3.67
C SER A 141 -28.91 22.13 -3.03
N ILE A 142 -29.88 22.82 -3.65
CA ILE A 142 -31.26 22.92 -3.15
C ILE A 142 -31.89 21.52 -2.99
N ILE A 143 -31.87 20.72 -4.05
CA ILE A 143 -32.46 19.37 -4.04
C ILE A 143 -31.73 18.45 -3.05
N THR A 144 -30.41 18.57 -2.98
CA THR A 144 -29.62 17.81 -2.02
C THR A 144 -29.98 18.17 -0.58
N ASN A 145 -30.12 19.45 -0.28
CA ASN A 145 -30.51 19.93 1.06
C ASN A 145 -31.93 19.47 1.44
N GLU A 146 -32.86 19.51 0.52
CA GLU A 146 -34.24 19.03 0.72
C GLU A 146 -34.24 17.53 1.04
N ARG A 147 -33.46 16.70 0.33
CA ARG A 147 -33.31 15.27 0.66
C ARG A 147 -32.73 15.06 2.06
N TYR A 148 -31.73 15.83 2.46
CA TYR A 148 -31.16 15.72 3.81
C TYR A 148 -32.12 16.18 4.89
N THR A 149 -32.94 17.19 4.64
CA THR A 149 -34.00 17.66 5.53
C THR A 149 -35.01 16.54 5.76
N TYR A 150 -35.47 15.90 4.68
CA TYR A 150 -36.39 14.75 4.77
C TYR A 150 -35.77 13.56 5.52
N ILE A 151 -34.54 13.18 5.19
CA ILE A 151 -33.78 12.09 5.86
C ILE A 151 -33.66 12.39 7.37
N SER A 152 -33.35 13.61 7.74
CA SER A 152 -33.21 14.02 9.14
C SER A 152 -34.55 13.91 9.90
N SER A 153 -35.67 14.19 9.24
CA SER A 153 -36.99 14.00 9.83
C SER A 153 -37.30 12.52 10.08
N ILE A 154 -36.99 11.64 9.13
CA ILE A 154 -37.15 10.18 9.27
C ILE A 154 -36.32 9.64 10.42
N ILE A 155 -35.02 10.02 10.49
CA ILE A 155 -34.15 9.53 11.55
C ILE A 155 -34.68 9.88 12.93
N LYS A 156 -35.14 11.11 13.13
CA LYS A 156 -35.72 11.53 14.42
C LYS A 156 -36.91 10.69 14.84
N GLU A 157 -37.74 10.25 13.90
CA GLU A 157 -38.95 9.50 14.19
C GLU A 157 -38.75 7.98 14.26
N CYS A 158 -37.80 7.45 13.49
CA CYS A 158 -37.63 6.01 13.31
C CYS A 158 -36.47 5.41 14.11
N TYR A 159 -35.53 6.23 14.55
CA TYR A 159 -34.35 5.78 15.28
C TYR A 159 -34.34 6.35 16.70
N THR A 160 -34.25 5.47 17.68
CA THR A 160 -34.11 5.84 19.09
C THR A 160 -32.77 5.37 19.61
N LYS A 161 -31.92 6.32 19.90
CA LYS A 161 -30.63 6.05 20.54
C LYS A 161 -30.84 5.86 22.03
N LYS A 162 -30.17 4.85 22.59
CA LYS A 162 -30.21 4.63 24.05
C LYS A 162 -29.55 5.81 24.77
N GLU A 163 -30.28 6.53 25.61
CA GLU A 163 -29.77 7.63 26.41
C GLU A 163 -28.67 7.12 27.37
N GLY A 164 -27.56 7.84 27.46
CA GLY A 164 -26.47 7.57 28.42
C GLY A 164 -25.38 6.62 27.92
N GLN A 165 -25.24 6.43 26.62
CA GLN A 165 -24.07 5.70 26.11
C GLN A 165 -22.78 6.44 26.51
N LYS A 166 -21.99 5.78 27.39
CA LYS A 166 -20.57 6.14 27.58
C LYS A 166 -19.91 6.03 26.21
N LEU A 167 -19.05 7.01 25.89
CA LEU A 167 -18.21 6.97 24.69
C LEU A 167 -17.70 5.54 24.49
N THR A 168 -17.92 4.98 23.31
CA THR A 168 -17.39 3.66 22.99
C THR A 168 -15.86 3.69 23.06
N THR A 169 -15.23 2.53 23.16
CA THR A 169 -13.74 2.48 23.14
C THR A 169 -13.23 3.07 21.83
N SER A 170 -13.93 2.86 20.70
CA SER A 170 -13.63 3.48 19.41
C SER A 170 -13.66 5.00 19.49
N ASP A 171 -14.72 5.60 20.09
CA ASP A 171 -14.85 7.05 20.21
C ASP A 171 -13.74 7.67 21.07
N LYS A 172 -13.27 6.94 22.10
CA LYS A 172 -12.15 7.39 22.94
C LYS A 172 -10.83 7.36 22.17
N ILE A 173 -10.58 6.31 21.40
CA ILE A 173 -9.39 6.19 20.55
C ILE A 173 -9.45 7.26 19.48
N ASP A 174 -10.60 7.47 18.84
CA ASP A 174 -10.78 8.47 17.79
C ASP A 174 -10.49 9.88 18.31
N LYS A 175 -10.93 10.21 19.52
CA LYS A 175 -10.64 11.51 20.13
C LYS A 175 -9.13 11.81 20.24
N ILE A 176 -8.30 10.78 20.38
CA ILE A 176 -6.83 10.90 20.45
C ILE A 176 -6.24 10.88 19.04
N VAL A 177 -6.61 9.88 18.25
CA VAL A 177 -6.02 9.61 16.92
C VAL A 177 -6.41 10.68 15.90
N THR A 178 -7.63 11.25 15.98
CA THR A 178 -8.08 12.32 15.08
C THR A 178 -7.82 13.73 15.62
N ASN A 179 -7.11 13.86 16.74
CA ASN A 179 -6.76 15.15 17.29
C ASN A 179 -5.85 15.93 16.34
N ARG A 180 -6.18 17.19 16.09
CA ARG A 180 -5.50 18.07 15.12
C ARG A 180 -3.97 18.12 15.26
N TRP A 181 -3.44 18.03 16.49
CA TRP A 181 -2.02 18.14 16.77
C TRP A 181 -1.33 16.79 16.97
N LEU A 182 -2.06 15.81 17.54
CA LEU A 182 -1.52 14.49 17.86
C LEU A 182 -1.59 13.51 16.68
N ALA A 183 -2.49 13.72 15.74
CA ALA A 183 -2.72 12.79 14.65
C ALA A 183 -1.49 12.56 13.76
N LEU A 184 -0.79 13.63 13.35
CA LEU A 184 0.42 13.52 12.53
C LEU A 184 1.59 12.86 13.26
N PRO A 185 1.94 13.22 14.51
CA PRO A 185 2.94 12.48 15.29
C PRO A 185 2.60 11.00 15.49
N ILE A 186 1.34 10.69 15.85
CA ILE A 186 0.90 9.30 16.03
C ILE A 186 1.04 8.53 14.72
N PHE A 187 0.61 9.12 13.61
CA PHE A 187 0.78 8.53 12.27
C PHE A 187 2.25 8.26 11.95
N ALA A 188 3.13 9.25 12.19
CA ALA A 188 4.56 9.09 11.96
C ALA A 188 5.16 7.93 12.78
N VAL A 189 4.77 7.81 14.05
CA VAL A 189 5.23 6.71 14.93
C VAL A 189 4.70 5.35 14.45
N VAL A 190 3.41 5.25 14.11
CA VAL A 190 2.82 4.00 13.61
C VAL A 190 3.49 3.56 12.31
N MET A 191 3.69 4.49 11.38
CA MET A 191 4.37 4.19 10.12
C MET A 191 5.84 3.84 10.31
N PHE A 192 6.53 4.55 11.20
CA PHE A 192 7.91 4.21 11.56
C PHE A 192 8.02 2.77 12.09
N ILE A 193 7.12 2.35 13.00
CA ILE A 193 7.10 0.98 13.52
C ILE A 193 6.85 -0.03 12.38
N VAL A 194 5.88 0.25 11.51
CA VAL A 194 5.57 -0.65 10.37
C VAL A 194 6.77 -0.79 9.45
N TYR A 195 7.38 0.31 9.05
CA TYR A 195 8.55 0.28 8.18
C TYR A 195 9.76 -0.33 8.86
N TYR A 196 10.02 0.00 10.12
CA TYR A 196 11.12 -0.57 10.89
C TYR A 196 11.02 -2.10 10.96
N VAL A 197 9.84 -2.62 11.30
CA VAL A 197 9.63 -4.08 11.36
C VAL A 197 9.69 -4.72 9.98
N SER A 198 9.15 -4.06 8.95
CA SER A 198 9.10 -4.63 7.60
C SER A 198 10.41 -4.53 6.83
N VAL A 199 11.26 -3.57 7.17
CA VAL A 199 12.48 -3.30 6.40
C VAL A 199 13.73 -3.73 7.16
N THR A 200 13.81 -3.48 8.48
CA THR A 200 15.05 -3.68 9.26
C THR A 200 15.04 -4.91 10.16
N THR A 201 13.93 -5.63 10.29
CA THR A 201 13.87 -6.82 11.16
C THR A 201 13.35 -8.04 10.41
N VAL A 202 12.04 -8.25 10.42
CA VAL A 202 11.41 -9.43 9.77
C VAL A 202 11.60 -9.40 8.27
N GLY A 203 11.55 -8.21 7.65
CA GLY A 203 11.72 -8.08 6.21
C GLY A 203 13.14 -8.40 5.76
N THR A 204 14.16 -7.86 6.43
CA THR A 204 15.57 -8.16 6.15
C THR A 204 15.81 -9.66 6.30
N TRP A 205 15.56 -10.23 7.46
CA TRP A 205 15.73 -11.67 7.68
C TRP A 205 15.06 -12.54 6.60
N ALA A 206 13.85 -12.17 6.15
CA ALA A 206 13.15 -12.94 5.13
C ALA A 206 13.73 -12.72 3.73
N THR A 207 14.31 -11.55 3.47
CA THR A 207 14.96 -11.19 2.21
C THR A 207 16.30 -11.88 2.10
N ASP A 208 17.12 -11.88 3.15
CA ASP A 208 18.43 -12.55 3.21
C ASP A 208 18.23 -14.06 3.06
N TRP A 209 17.26 -14.63 3.76
CA TRP A 209 16.92 -16.04 3.53
C TRP A 209 16.52 -16.32 2.07
N ALA A 210 15.86 -15.39 1.38
CA ALA A 210 15.48 -15.59 -0.01
C ALA A 210 16.66 -15.37 -0.96
N ASN A 211 17.49 -14.35 -0.74
CA ASN A 211 18.62 -14.00 -1.61
C ASN A 211 19.77 -14.98 -1.42
N ASP A 212 20.25 -15.14 -0.20
CA ASP A 212 21.46 -15.91 0.08
C ASP A 212 21.13 -17.39 0.25
N GLY A 213 19.96 -17.70 0.80
CA GLY A 213 19.51 -19.06 0.96
C GLY A 213 18.93 -19.67 -0.31
N VAL A 214 17.83 -19.13 -0.83
CA VAL A 214 17.08 -19.76 -1.94
C VAL A 214 17.73 -19.48 -3.28
N PHE A 215 18.16 -18.24 -3.52
CA PHE A 215 18.77 -17.79 -4.78
C PHE A 215 20.29 -17.57 -4.71
N GLY A 216 20.90 -17.81 -3.56
CA GLY A 216 22.34 -17.86 -3.34
C GLY A 216 22.83 -19.30 -3.12
N ASP A 217 23.77 -19.45 -2.21
CA ASP A 217 24.48 -20.73 -1.96
C ASP A 217 23.63 -21.76 -1.24
N GLY A 218 22.71 -21.32 -0.35
CA GLY A 218 21.86 -22.21 0.41
C GLY A 218 21.63 -21.73 1.85
N TRP A 219 20.98 -22.58 2.64
CA TRP A 219 20.69 -22.25 4.05
C TRP A 219 20.62 -23.49 4.94
N HIS A 220 20.90 -23.30 6.24
CA HIS A 220 20.69 -24.34 7.23
C HIS A 220 19.21 -24.46 7.59
N LEU A 221 18.65 -25.67 7.44
CA LEU A 221 17.24 -25.93 7.72
C LEU A 221 16.94 -25.70 9.22
N PHE A 222 15.94 -24.84 9.50
CA PHE A 222 15.58 -24.40 10.86
C PHE A 222 16.74 -23.72 11.62
N THR A 223 17.69 -23.11 10.95
CA THR A 223 18.89 -22.48 11.54
C THR A 223 19.76 -23.47 12.35
N ILE A 224 19.61 -24.79 12.10
CA ILE A 224 20.42 -25.80 12.79
C ILE A 224 21.79 -25.86 12.15
N GLY A 225 22.80 -25.38 12.87
CA GLY A 225 24.19 -25.35 12.41
C GLY A 225 24.69 -23.95 12.01
N THR A 226 23.81 -22.97 11.77
CA THR A 226 24.21 -21.60 11.36
C THR A 226 25.26 -21.00 12.30
N GLY A 227 25.00 -20.97 13.62
CA GLY A 227 25.95 -20.39 14.56
C GLY A 227 27.28 -21.15 14.69
N ALA A 228 27.30 -22.46 14.46
CA ALA A 228 28.52 -23.24 14.44
C ALA A 228 29.33 -23.00 13.16
N TYR A 229 28.64 -22.79 12.05
CA TYR A 229 29.27 -22.40 10.78
C TYR A 229 29.85 -20.98 10.84
N GLU A 230 29.07 -20.00 11.33
CA GLU A 230 29.52 -18.62 11.52
C GLU A 230 30.78 -18.55 12.40
N GLU A 231 30.80 -19.26 13.54
CA GLU A 231 31.96 -19.33 14.43
C GLU A 231 33.19 -19.97 13.76
N ALA A 232 32.99 -20.86 12.78
CA ALA A 232 34.08 -21.48 12.04
C ALA A 232 34.51 -20.64 10.83
N ALA A 233 33.61 -19.92 10.18
CA ALA A 233 33.89 -19.09 9.00
C ALA A 233 34.51 -17.73 9.38
N GLU A 234 34.11 -17.10 10.49
CA GLU A 234 34.58 -15.79 10.93
C GLU A 234 36.13 -15.64 10.90
N PRO A 235 36.95 -16.60 11.43
CA PRO A 235 38.39 -16.48 11.38
C PRO A 235 38.96 -16.53 9.95
N TYR A 236 38.35 -17.30 9.06
CA TYR A 236 38.75 -17.40 7.66
C TYR A 236 38.44 -16.11 6.91
N ASP A 237 37.21 -15.57 7.09
CA ASP A 237 36.77 -14.33 6.45
C ASP A 237 37.61 -13.13 6.91
N ASP A 238 37.90 -13.04 8.20
CA ASP A 238 38.79 -12.03 8.75
C ASP A 238 40.22 -12.13 8.15
N ALA A 239 40.73 -13.35 8.01
CA ALA A 239 42.04 -13.58 7.42
C ALA A 239 42.05 -13.17 5.94
N MET A 240 41.00 -13.48 5.19
CA MET A 240 40.89 -13.08 3.79
C MET A 240 40.79 -11.56 3.63
N ASN A 241 40.08 -10.85 4.51
CA ASN A 241 40.01 -9.39 4.50
C ASN A 241 41.39 -8.76 4.69
N VAL A 242 42.20 -9.29 5.61
CA VAL A 242 43.57 -8.83 5.83
C VAL A 242 44.48 -9.12 4.61
N ILE A 243 44.40 -10.32 4.03
CA ILE A 243 45.16 -10.72 2.86
C ILE A 243 44.80 -9.80 1.66
N ASN A 244 43.53 -9.63 1.39
CA ASN A 244 43.03 -8.78 0.30
C ASN A 244 43.49 -7.33 0.46
N ALA A 245 43.47 -6.78 1.69
CA ALA A 245 43.96 -5.44 1.96
C ALA A 245 45.42 -5.22 1.48
N PHE A 246 46.30 -6.16 1.74
CA PHE A 246 47.69 -6.07 1.33
C PHE A 246 47.88 -6.36 -0.16
N VAL A 247 47.14 -7.28 -0.74
CA VAL A 247 47.15 -7.59 -2.17
C VAL A 247 46.72 -6.38 -3.00
N GLU A 248 45.64 -5.71 -2.60
CA GLU A 248 45.17 -4.48 -3.23
C GLU A 248 46.15 -3.33 -3.07
N ALA A 249 46.74 -3.17 -1.88
CA ALA A 249 47.71 -2.11 -1.62
C ALA A 249 48.98 -2.25 -2.46
N ASP A 250 49.40 -3.49 -2.73
CA ASP A 250 50.59 -3.78 -3.59
C ASP A 250 50.22 -3.73 -5.09
N GLY A 251 48.94 -3.93 -5.43
CA GLY A 251 48.48 -3.96 -6.82
C GLY A 251 48.86 -5.21 -7.58
N ASP A 252 49.11 -6.33 -6.92
CA ASP A 252 49.49 -7.61 -7.53
C ASP A 252 48.27 -8.36 -8.08
N GLU A 253 47.88 -8.02 -9.31
CA GLU A 253 46.75 -8.69 -10.03
C GLU A 253 47.01 -10.19 -10.23
N ALA A 254 48.25 -10.64 -10.28
CA ALA A 254 48.57 -12.04 -10.46
C ALA A 254 48.33 -12.83 -9.20
N LEU A 255 48.65 -12.28 -8.02
CA LEU A 255 48.34 -12.89 -6.74
C LEU A 255 46.83 -12.88 -6.47
N ALA A 256 46.16 -11.78 -6.78
CA ALA A 256 44.69 -11.69 -6.68
C ALA A 256 43.98 -12.80 -7.47
N ALA A 257 44.44 -13.11 -8.68
CA ALA A 257 43.89 -14.20 -9.49
C ALA A 257 44.21 -15.61 -8.95
N VAL A 258 45.30 -15.78 -8.20
CA VAL A 258 45.65 -17.08 -7.60
C VAL A 258 44.88 -17.37 -6.31
N ILE A 259 44.50 -16.34 -5.57
CA ILE A 259 43.72 -16.47 -4.33
C ILE A 259 42.19 -16.45 -4.58
N ASP A 260 41.77 -16.18 -5.79
CA ASP A 260 40.34 -16.18 -6.17
C ASP A 260 39.81 -17.63 -6.19
N SER A 261 39.07 -17.99 -5.14
CA SER A 261 38.47 -19.31 -4.96
C SER A 261 37.35 -19.61 -5.96
N GLU A 262 36.81 -18.60 -6.66
CA GLU A 262 35.77 -18.76 -7.69
C GLU A 262 36.36 -19.07 -9.08
N SER A 263 37.70 -19.01 -9.22
CA SER A 263 38.38 -19.30 -10.48
C SER A 263 38.36 -20.79 -10.81
N GLU A 264 38.05 -21.14 -12.09
CA GLU A 264 38.07 -22.53 -12.57
C GLU A 264 39.43 -23.24 -12.40
N ASP A 265 40.51 -22.49 -12.38
CA ASP A 265 41.88 -22.97 -12.23
C ASP A 265 42.42 -22.86 -10.78
N TYR A 266 41.52 -22.66 -9.79
CA TYR A 266 41.92 -22.50 -8.39
C TYR A 266 42.60 -23.74 -7.85
N ASP A 267 43.84 -23.55 -7.32
CA ASP A 267 44.60 -24.59 -6.62
C ASP A 267 44.89 -24.11 -5.19
N PRO A 268 44.22 -24.66 -4.18
CA PRO A 268 44.42 -24.26 -2.78
C PRO A 268 45.88 -24.34 -2.32
N ALA A 269 46.63 -25.34 -2.78
CA ALA A 269 48.02 -25.49 -2.40
C ALA A 269 48.91 -24.42 -3.03
N ALA A 270 48.60 -24.01 -4.27
CA ALA A 270 49.31 -22.92 -4.94
C ALA A 270 48.96 -21.56 -4.30
N ALA A 271 47.68 -21.37 -3.90
CA ALA A 271 47.23 -20.17 -3.23
C ALA A 271 47.91 -19.98 -1.85
N VAL A 272 47.99 -21.02 -1.02
CA VAL A 272 48.72 -20.98 0.26
C VAL A 272 50.19 -20.64 0.04
N ALA A 273 50.86 -21.28 -0.93
CA ALA A 273 52.27 -21.01 -1.20
C ALA A 273 52.50 -19.57 -1.68
N ALA A 274 51.64 -19.06 -2.56
CA ALA A 274 51.75 -17.70 -3.09
C ALA A 274 51.53 -16.64 -1.99
N VAL A 275 50.53 -16.83 -1.14
CA VAL A 275 50.25 -15.90 -0.02
C VAL A 275 51.36 -15.93 1.03
N GLN A 276 51.94 -17.11 1.32
CA GLN A 276 53.10 -17.22 2.22
C GLN A 276 54.36 -16.53 1.66
N GLU A 277 54.65 -16.69 0.36
CA GLU A 277 55.75 -16.01 -0.30
C GLU A 277 55.55 -14.49 -0.30
N PHE A 278 54.35 -14.03 -0.59
CA PHE A 278 53.97 -12.62 -0.57
C PHE A 278 54.16 -12.01 0.82
N ALA A 279 53.57 -12.62 1.86
CA ALA A 279 53.67 -12.14 3.23
C ALA A 279 55.13 -12.12 3.78
N ALA A 280 55.96 -13.07 3.37
CA ALA A 280 57.37 -13.09 3.75
C ALA A 280 58.16 -11.87 3.25
N GLY A 281 57.66 -11.19 2.23
CA GLY A 281 58.25 -9.95 1.69
C GLY A 281 57.79 -8.68 2.40
N ILE A 282 56.78 -8.75 3.28
CA ILE A 282 56.16 -7.59 3.94
C ILE A 282 56.73 -7.41 5.35
N ASP A 283 57.10 -6.17 5.71
CA ASP A 283 57.58 -5.85 7.06
C ASP A 283 56.40 -5.82 8.05
N ALA A 284 56.58 -6.34 9.25
CA ALA A 284 55.54 -6.38 10.30
C ALA A 284 55.00 -5.00 10.69
N SER A 285 55.72 -3.93 10.36
CA SER A 285 55.28 -2.54 10.58
C SER A 285 54.59 -1.91 9.36
N ALA A 286 54.51 -2.61 8.23
CA ALA A 286 53.77 -2.14 7.06
C ALA A 286 52.29 -2.04 7.38
N THR A 287 51.59 -1.13 6.75
CA THR A 287 50.15 -0.94 6.93
C THR A 287 49.43 -0.90 5.58
N ALA A 288 48.27 -1.53 5.51
CA ALA A 288 47.37 -1.46 4.38
C ALA A 288 46.00 -0.96 4.83
N GLU A 289 45.39 -0.08 4.07
CA GLU A 289 44.05 0.38 4.29
C GLU A 289 43.09 -0.45 3.43
N TYR A 290 42.01 -0.92 4.02
CA TYR A 290 40.96 -1.69 3.35
C TYR A 290 39.59 -1.15 3.70
N THR A 291 38.74 -1.00 2.71
CA THR A 291 37.38 -0.53 2.91
C THR A 291 36.48 -1.75 3.05
N LEU A 292 36.05 -2.04 4.28
CA LEU A 292 34.99 -3.03 4.53
C LEU A 292 33.64 -2.42 4.16
N GLU A 293 32.90 -3.12 3.35
CA GLU A 293 31.51 -2.78 3.04
C GLU A 293 30.57 -3.73 3.77
N ASP A 294 29.71 -3.18 4.60
CA ASP A 294 28.67 -3.93 5.27
C ASP A 294 27.55 -4.25 4.24
N GLU A 295 27.38 -5.50 3.93
CA GLU A 295 26.44 -5.98 2.91
C GLU A 295 24.99 -5.60 3.17
N GLU A 296 24.59 -5.47 4.45
CA GLU A 296 23.22 -5.10 4.82
C GLU A 296 22.97 -3.60 4.72
N THR A 297 23.90 -2.80 5.20
CA THR A 297 23.72 -1.34 5.33
C THR A 297 24.38 -0.56 4.20
N LEU A 298 25.22 -1.19 3.39
CA LEU A 298 26.11 -0.56 2.41
C LEU A 298 26.96 0.56 3.05
N ALA A 299 27.20 0.45 4.34
CA ALA A 299 28.07 1.35 5.06
C ALA A 299 29.51 0.89 4.84
N THR A 300 30.37 1.82 4.50
CA THR A 300 31.79 1.56 4.32
C THR A 300 32.55 1.98 5.56
N GLU A 301 33.44 1.12 6.05
CA GLU A 301 34.37 1.42 7.13
C GLU A 301 35.79 1.20 6.65
N ASP A 302 36.61 2.23 6.75
CA ASP A 302 38.02 2.11 6.41
C ASP A 302 38.80 1.53 7.59
N VAL A 303 39.31 0.33 7.44
CA VAL A 303 40.13 -0.38 8.44
C VAL A 303 41.58 -0.40 7.99
N THR A 304 42.48 -0.20 8.93
CA THR A 304 43.92 -0.27 8.66
C THR A 304 44.49 -1.52 9.30
N TYR A 305 45.05 -2.40 8.49
CA TYR A 305 45.71 -3.62 8.94
C TYR A 305 47.22 -3.47 8.95
N THR A 306 47.87 -4.20 9.85
CA THR A 306 49.35 -4.20 10.00
C THR A 306 49.95 -5.47 9.41
N GLY A 307 51.25 -5.42 9.02
CA GLY A 307 51.96 -6.60 8.53
C GLY A 307 52.11 -7.73 9.58
N ALA A 308 51.95 -7.41 10.88
CA ALA A 308 51.87 -8.43 11.92
C ALA A 308 50.54 -9.19 11.87
N GLU A 309 49.42 -8.50 11.63
CA GLU A 309 48.12 -9.10 11.41
C GLU A 309 48.08 -9.92 10.12
N LEU A 310 48.79 -9.47 9.06
CA LEU A 310 48.92 -10.25 7.83
C LEU A 310 49.62 -11.59 8.11
N ALA A 311 50.67 -11.63 8.91
CA ALA A 311 51.37 -12.87 9.23
C ALA A 311 50.47 -13.86 10.01
N GLU A 312 49.60 -13.34 10.93
CA GLU A 312 48.62 -14.14 11.65
C GLU A 312 47.51 -14.66 10.72
N ALA A 313 47.02 -13.80 9.82
CA ALA A 313 46.02 -14.13 8.81
C ALA A 313 46.49 -15.24 7.85
N VAL A 314 47.76 -15.18 7.42
CA VAL A 314 48.36 -16.20 6.55
C VAL A 314 48.47 -17.55 7.26
N ASP A 315 48.74 -17.56 8.59
CA ASP A 315 48.76 -18.79 9.37
C ASP A 315 47.38 -19.41 9.47
N VAL A 316 46.33 -18.61 9.64
CA VAL A 316 44.92 -19.07 9.64
C VAL A 316 44.55 -19.62 8.26
N TYR A 317 44.75 -18.85 7.20
CA TYR A 317 44.47 -19.24 5.83
C TYR A 317 45.17 -20.54 5.42
N ALA A 318 46.40 -20.72 5.84
CA ALA A 318 47.18 -21.94 5.56
C ALA A 318 46.71 -23.13 6.42
N ALA A 319 46.22 -22.89 7.65
CA ALA A 319 45.70 -23.94 8.52
C ALA A 319 44.38 -24.52 7.97
N ASP A 320 43.56 -23.70 7.39
CA ASP A 320 42.30 -24.08 6.74
C ASP A 320 42.48 -24.59 5.30
N GLY A 321 43.75 -24.63 4.84
CA GLY A 321 44.11 -25.17 3.52
C GLY A 321 43.63 -24.30 2.35
N ALA A 322 43.44 -22.99 2.58
CA ALA A 322 42.94 -22.01 1.62
C ALA A 322 41.54 -22.31 1.07
N GLU A 323 40.77 -23.07 1.82
CA GLU A 323 39.33 -23.35 1.51
C GLU A 323 38.48 -22.84 2.66
N ALA A 324 37.42 -22.12 2.31
CA ALA A 324 36.40 -21.70 3.29
C ALA A 324 35.70 -22.94 3.91
N PRO A 325 35.29 -22.90 5.18
CA PRO A 325 34.57 -24.00 5.80
C PRO A 325 33.31 -24.34 5.00
N ASP A 326 33.07 -25.65 4.73
CA ASP A 326 31.88 -26.08 4.01
C ASP A 326 30.64 -26.00 4.93
N PRO A 327 29.61 -25.20 4.59
CA PRO A 327 28.39 -25.10 5.39
C PRO A 327 27.72 -26.46 5.63
N ALA A 328 27.87 -27.43 4.73
CA ALA A 328 27.26 -28.75 4.84
C ALA A 328 27.79 -29.59 6.00
N ASP A 329 29.00 -29.28 6.50
CA ASP A 329 29.63 -29.99 7.61
C ASP A 329 29.04 -29.60 9.00
N TYR A 330 28.38 -28.46 9.08
CA TYR A 330 27.93 -27.88 10.35
C TYR A 330 26.45 -28.10 10.68
N GLY A 331 25.66 -28.73 9.78
CA GLY A 331 24.24 -28.94 10.02
C GLY A 331 23.45 -29.56 8.88
N ILE A 332 22.14 -29.31 8.86
CA ILE A 332 21.31 -29.76 7.75
C ILE A 332 21.30 -28.64 6.69
N TRP A 333 22.22 -28.75 5.75
CA TRP A 333 22.35 -27.79 4.66
C TRP A 333 21.40 -28.06 3.52
N VAL A 334 20.74 -27.03 3.02
CA VAL A 334 19.88 -27.08 1.83
C VAL A 334 20.51 -26.15 0.79
N PRO A 335 21.10 -26.71 -0.26
CA PRO A 335 21.73 -25.89 -1.30
C PRO A 335 20.70 -25.04 -2.04
N GLY A 336 21.10 -23.85 -2.45
CA GLY A 336 20.28 -22.91 -3.19
C GLY A 336 19.93 -23.41 -4.60
N ILE A 337 18.98 -22.72 -5.24
CA ILE A 337 18.56 -23.04 -6.59
C ILE A 337 19.71 -22.92 -7.60
N PRO A 338 20.58 -21.90 -7.56
CA PRO A 338 21.74 -21.81 -8.46
C PRO A 338 22.65 -23.03 -8.35
N VAL A 339 23.03 -23.43 -7.14
CA VAL A 339 23.93 -24.57 -6.88
C VAL A 339 23.35 -25.88 -7.39
N LEU A 340 22.04 -26.08 -7.18
CA LEU A 340 21.35 -27.28 -7.70
C LEU A 340 21.30 -27.30 -9.23
N LEU A 341 21.10 -26.14 -9.84
CA LEU A 341 21.06 -26.04 -11.30
C LEU A 341 22.46 -26.18 -11.89
N GLU A 342 23.46 -25.60 -11.28
CA GLU A 342 24.86 -25.73 -11.67
C GLU A 342 25.30 -27.18 -11.71
N SER A 343 25.13 -27.90 -10.59
CA SER A 343 25.45 -29.34 -10.51
C SER A 343 24.68 -30.16 -11.54
N GLY A 344 23.43 -29.79 -11.84
CA GLY A 344 22.63 -30.43 -12.88
C GLY A 344 23.14 -30.17 -14.29
N LEU A 345 23.58 -28.95 -14.60
CA LEU A 345 24.13 -28.55 -15.90
C LEU A 345 25.51 -29.21 -16.12
N ASP A 346 26.34 -29.33 -15.08
CA ASP A 346 27.63 -30.01 -15.14
C ASP A 346 27.47 -31.51 -15.39
N ALA A 347 26.50 -32.15 -14.74
CA ALA A 347 26.17 -33.56 -14.97
C ALA A 347 25.76 -33.88 -16.43
N ILE A 348 25.19 -32.89 -17.14
CA ILE A 348 24.79 -33.02 -18.56
C ILE A 348 25.96 -32.67 -19.50
N GLY A 349 27.02 -32.04 -18.99
CA GLY A 349 28.14 -31.53 -19.78
C GLY A 349 27.74 -30.31 -20.62
N CYS A 350 27.07 -29.37 -20.01
CA CYS A 350 26.62 -28.12 -20.63
C CYS A 350 27.84 -27.25 -21.02
N ALA A 351 27.75 -26.51 -22.12
CA ALA A 351 28.80 -25.60 -22.53
C ALA A 351 28.77 -24.34 -21.60
N ASP A 352 29.96 -23.83 -21.20
CA ASP A 352 30.15 -22.77 -20.20
C ASP A 352 29.36 -21.49 -20.51
N TRP A 353 29.34 -21.04 -21.78
CA TRP A 353 28.53 -19.87 -22.17
C TRP A 353 27.03 -20.04 -21.93
N LEU A 354 26.53 -21.30 -22.01
CA LEU A 354 25.10 -21.59 -21.77
C LEU A 354 24.83 -21.71 -20.26
N LYS A 355 25.82 -22.24 -19.50
CA LYS A 355 25.79 -22.28 -18.04
C LYS A 355 25.70 -20.85 -17.50
N GLY A 356 26.61 -19.95 -17.89
CA GLY A 356 26.59 -18.53 -17.49
C GLY A 356 25.29 -17.82 -17.91
N LEU A 357 24.78 -18.08 -19.13
CA LEU A 357 23.48 -17.50 -19.54
C LEU A 357 22.34 -17.93 -18.62
N ILE A 358 22.32 -19.19 -18.18
CA ILE A 358 21.24 -19.72 -17.31
C ILE A 358 21.42 -19.22 -15.88
N LEU A 359 22.59 -19.35 -15.30
CA LEU A 359 22.87 -18.99 -13.90
C LEU A 359 22.91 -17.47 -13.72
N ASP A 360 23.82 -16.78 -14.39
CA ASP A 360 24.05 -15.35 -14.20
C ASP A 360 22.98 -14.48 -14.90
N GLY A 361 22.42 -14.96 -16.00
CA GLY A 361 21.39 -14.23 -16.73
C GLY A 361 19.98 -14.48 -16.20
N ILE A 362 19.53 -15.75 -16.20
CA ILE A 362 18.14 -16.08 -15.89
C ILE A 362 17.94 -16.23 -14.38
N VAL A 363 18.75 -17.08 -13.73
CA VAL A 363 18.54 -17.41 -12.31
C VAL A 363 18.85 -16.21 -11.42
N ALA A 364 19.99 -15.56 -11.62
CA ALA A 364 20.36 -14.36 -10.88
C ALA A 364 19.34 -13.21 -11.14
N GLY A 365 18.94 -13.01 -12.39
CA GLY A 365 17.94 -11.99 -12.73
C GLY A 365 16.56 -12.25 -12.10
N VAL A 366 16.11 -13.50 -12.06
CA VAL A 366 14.86 -13.90 -11.39
C VAL A 366 15.03 -13.80 -9.87
N GLY A 367 16.16 -14.24 -9.33
CA GLY A 367 16.50 -14.17 -7.91
C GLY A 367 16.47 -12.75 -7.38
N ALA A 368 17.11 -11.82 -8.07
CA ALA A 368 17.12 -10.40 -7.72
C ALA A 368 15.71 -9.79 -7.62
N VAL A 369 14.76 -10.25 -8.44
CA VAL A 369 13.35 -9.79 -8.35
C VAL A 369 12.60 -10.49 -7.23
N LEU A 370 12.74 -11.80 -7.11
CA LEU A 370 12.01 -12.61 -6.11
C LEU A 370 12.54 -12.40 -4.69
N GLY A 371 13.82 -12.04 -4.53
CA GLY A 371 14.43 -11.70 -3.26
C GLY A 371 13.73 -10.56 -2.52
N PHE A 372 13.16 -9.59 -3.24
CA PHE A 372 12.39 -8.50 -2.61
C PHE A 372 10.96 -8.87 -2.22
N VAL A 373 10.43 -10.01 -2.70
CA VAL A 373 9.04 -10.41 -2.46
C VAL A 373 8.73 -10.62 -0.97
N PRO A 374 9.58 -11.29 -0.15
CA PRO A 374 9.31 -11.49 1.27
C PRO A 374 9.14 -10.18 2.03
N GLN A 375 10.04 -9.21 1.85
CA GLN A 375 9.96 -7.89 2.46
C GLN A 375 8.68 -7.16 2.09
N MET A 376 8.31 -7.19 0.79
CA MET A 376 7.08 -6.59 0.31
C MET A 376 5.84 -7.27 0.90
N LEU A 377 5.84 -8.59 1.03
CA LEU A 377 4.74 -9.35 1.61
C LEU A 377 4.51 -8.95 3.07
N VAL A 378 5.57 -8.86 3.88
CA VAL A 378 5.50 -8.40 5.27
C VAL A 378 4.91 -7.00 5.35
N LEU A 379 5.38 -6.07 4.52
CA LEU A 379 4.87 -4.70 4.47
C LEU A 379 3.37 -4.66 4.12
N PHE A 380 2.95 -5.43 3.11
CA PHE A 380 1.54 -5.46 2.72
C PHE A 380 0.64 -6.10 3.77
N ILE A 381 1.10 -7.11 4.51
CA ILE A 381 0.35 -7.67 5.64
C ILE A 381 0.08 -6.58 6.70
N PHE A 382 1.08 -5.77 7.06
CA PHE A 382 0.90 -4.68 8.01
C PHE A 382 -0.02 -3.58 7.47
N LEU A 383 0.12 -3.21 6.19
CA LEU A 383 -0.76 -2.21 5.57
C LEU A 383 -2.21 -2.71 5.49
N ALA A 384 -2.43 -3.97 5.11
CA ALA A 384 -3.76 -4.59 5.10
C ALA A 384 -4.37 -4.67 6.50
N PHE A 385 -3.55 -4.93 7.52
CA PHE A 385 -3.99 -4.88 8.92
C PHE A 385 -4.45 -3.47 9.32
N LEU A 386 -3.67 -2.43 9.01
CA LEU A 386 -4.02 -1.05 9.31
C LEU A 386 -5.27 -0.58 8.55
N GLU A 387 -5.45 -1.04 7.32
CA GLU A 387 -6.63 -0.76 6.52
C GLU A 387 -7.86 -1.44 7.10
N SER A 388 -7.78 -2.76 7.35
CA SER A 388 -8.93 -3.53 7.85
C SER A 388 -9.35 -3.15 9.26
N CYS A 389 -8.44 -2.70 10.13
CA CYS A 389 -8.84 -2.18 11.45
C CYS A 389 -9.49 -0.78 11.37
N GLY A 390 -9.48 -0.13 10.20
CA GLY A 390 -10.10 1.17 9.96
C GLY A 390 -9.20 2.38 10.30
N TYR A 391 -7.91 2.16 10.58
CA TYR A 391 -6.96 3.26 10.88
C TYR A 391 -6.70 4.15 9.67
N MET A 392 -6.55 3.54 8.48
CA MET A 392 -6.27 4.26 7.23
C MET A 392 -7.35 5.28 6.86
N ALA A 393 -8.63 4.96 7.10
CA ALA A 393 -9.74 5.87 6.85
C ALA A 393 -9.62 7.17 7.67
N ARG A 394 -9.15 7.07 8.91
CA ARG A 394 -8.96 8.21 9.82
C ARG A 394 -7.81 9.10 9.39
N ILE A 395 -6.72 8.51 8.98
CA ILE A 395 -5.57 9.26 8.45
C ILE A 395 -5.95 9.96 7.15
N ALA A 396 -6.65 9.29 6.24
CA ALA A 396 -7.16 9.91 5.00
C ALA A 396 -8.06 11.13 5.30
N PHE A 397 -8.92 11.04 6.33
CA PHE A 397 -9.75 12.15 6.78
C PHE A 397 -8.94 13.35 7.29
N ILE A 398 -7.87 13.09 8.06
CA ILE A 398 -7.01 14.15 8.59
C ILE A 398 -6.20 14.80 7.47
N MET A 399 -5.65 13.97 6.57
CA MET A 399 -4.82 14.40 5.45
C MET A 399 -5.62 15.13 4.36
N ASP A 400 -6.93 14.90 4.24
CA ASP A 400 -7.80 15.57 3.28
C ASP A 400 -7.68 17.10 3.38
N ARG A 401 -7.66 17.64 4.61
CA ARG A 401 -7.49 19.08 4.85
C ARG A 401 -6.18 19.64 4.27
N ILE A 402 -5.11 18.84 4.29
CA ILE A 402 -3.79 19.23 3.81
C ILE A 402 -3.75 19.11 2.29
N PHE A 403 -4.20 17.96 1.77
CA PHE A 403 -4.15 17.64 0.34
C PHE A 403 -5.03 18.54 -0.52
N ARG A 404 -6.20 18.94 -0.03
CA ARG A 404 -7.08 19.91 -0.71
C ARG A 404 -6.41 21.23 -1.01
N LYS A 405 -5.51 21.71 -0.16
CA LYS A 405 -4.75 22.95 -0.43
C LYS A 405 -3.88 22.84 -1.67
N PHE A 406 -3.42 21.64 -1.99
CA PHE A 406 -2.58 21.35 -3.15
C PHE A 406 -3.38 20.83 -4.36
N GLY A 407 -4.72 20.76 -4.26
CA GLY A 407 -5.60 20.33 -5.34
C GLY A 407 -5.81 18.82 -5.45
N LEU A 408 -5.35 18.06 -4.45
CA LEU A 408 -5.54 16.61 -4.33
C LEU A 408 -6.64 16.31 -3.31
N SER A 409 -7.37 15.20 -3.48
CA SER A 409 -8.34 14.75 -2.48
C SER A 409 -7.65 13.93 -1.37
N GLY A 410 -8.26 13.86 -0.18
CA GLY A 410 -7.74 13.02 0.91
C GLY A 410 -7.65 11.53 0.56
N LYS A 411 -8.47 11.06 -0.38
CA LYS A 411 -8.39 9.68 -0.91
C LYS A 411 -7.07 9.40 -1.63
N SER A 412 -6.41 10.44 -2.17
CA SER A 412 -5.11 10.33 -2.85
C SER A 412 -3.96 9.96 -1.89
N PHE A 413 -4.13 10.22 -0.59
CA PHE A 413 -3.11 9.91 0.40
C PHE A 413 -2.86 8.40 0.54
N ILE A 414 -3.91 7.57 0.48
CA ILE A 414 -3.79 6.11 0.63
C ILE A 414 -2.91 5.50 -0.48
N PRO A 415 -3.17 5.75 -1.78
CA PRO A 415 -2.28 5.33 -2.86
C PRO A 415 -0.84 5.80 -2.72
N MET A 416 -0.63 7.05 -2.29
CA MET A 416 0.73 7.60 -2.09
C MET A 416 1.46 6.91 -0.94
N LEU A 417 0.75 6.59 0.14
CA LEU A 417 1.33 5.85 1.26
C LEU A 417 1.72 4.42 0.86
N ILE A 418 0.84 3.70 0.15
CA ILE A 418 1.15 2.38 -0.38
C ILE A 418 2.32 2.48 -1.38
N GLY A 419 2.36 3.54 -2.18
CA GLY A 419 3.40 3.82 -3.15
C GLY A 419 4.79 4.07 -2.56
N SER A 420 4.88 4.49 -1.30
CA SER A 420 6.16 4.59 -0.59
C SER A 420 6.77 3.22 -0.26
N GLY A 421 5.96 2.18 -0.13
CA GLY A 421 6.43 0.79 -0.06
C GLY A 421 6.72 0.23 -1.46
N CYS A 422 5.71 0.27 -2.34
CA CYS A 422 5.85 -0.16 -3.74
C CYS A 422 4.95 0.67 -4.65
N GLY A 423 5.53 1.25 -5.72
CA GLY A 423 4.83 2.14 -6.64
C GLY A 423 3.69 1.47 -7.41
N VAL A 424 3.83 0.20 -7.79
CA VAL A 424 2.82 -0.52 -8.58
C VAL A 424 1.50 -0.71 -7.82
N PRO A 425 1.46 -1.31 -6.62
CA PRO A 425 0.26 -1.38 -5.81
C PRO A 425 -0.30 0.00 -5.43
N GLY A 426 0.58 0.99 -5.20
CA GLY A 426 0.16 2.37 -4.96
C GLY A 426 -0.65 2.94 -6.12
N ILE A 427 -0.20 2.77 -7.36
CA ILE A 427 -0.95 3.16 -8.56
C ILE A 427 -2.24 2.36 -8.67
N MET A 428 -2.21 1.04 -8.42
CA MET A 428 -3.42 0.20 -8.47
C MET A 428 -4.46 0.63 -7.43
N ALA A 429 -4.05 1.02 -6.24
CA ALA A 429 -4.94 1.53 -5.18
C ALA A 429 -5.67 2.82 -5.60
N SER A 430 -5.12 3.60 -6.54
CA SER A 430 -5.81 4.78 -7.07
C SER A 430 -7.15 4.50 -7.74
N ARG A 431 -7.45 3.24 -8.08
CA ARG A 431 -8.75 2.80 -8.63
C ARG A 431 -9.91 3.05 -7.66
N THR A 432 -9.63 3.18 -6.36
CA THR A 432 -10.64 3.50 -5.34
C THR A 432 -11.09 4.97 -5.38
N ILE A 433 -10.39 5.82 -6.15
CA ILE A 433 -10.73 7.23 -6.33
C ILE A 433 -11.79 7.34 -7.42
N GLU A 434 -12.97 7.82 -7.08
CA GLU A 434 -14.12 7.92 -7.97
C GLU A 434 -13.96 9.00 -9.04
N ASN A 435 -13.39 10.15 -8.66
CA ASN A 435 -13.17 11.26 -9.57
C ASN A 435 -11.97 10.98 -10.49
N ASP A 436 -12.21 10.92 -11.80
CA ASP A 436 -11.20 10.65 -12.81
C ASP A 436 -10.03 11.63 -12.81
N ARG A 437 -10.31 12.89 -12.53
CA ARG A 437 -9.29 13.95 -12.44
C ARG A 437 -8.34 13.68 -11.28
N ASP A 438 -8.91 13.50 -10.07
CA ASP A 438 -8.12 13.27 -8.86
C ASP A 438 -7.34 11.94 -8.96
N ARG A 439 -7.95 10.92 -9.59
CA ARG A 439 -7.30 9.65 -9.87
C ARG A 439 -6.09 9.81 -10.78
N LYS A 440 -6.22 10.52 -11.90
CA LYS A 440 -5.11 10.78 -12.83
C LYS A 440 -4.00 11.59 -12.17
N MET A 441 -4.34 12.64 -11.41
CA MET A 441 -3.36 13.41 -10.64
C MET A 441 -2.62 12.53 -9.64
N THR A 442 -3.32 11.66 -8.92
CA THR A 442 -2.73 10.72 -7.96
C THR A 442 -1.77 9.75 -8.66
N ILE A 443 -2.16 9.16 -9.78
CA ILE A 443 -1.29 8.25 -10.56
C ILE A 443 0.00 8.97 -10.96
N MET A 444 -0.08 10.20 -11.43
CA MET A 444 1.08 10.97 -11.89
C MET A 444 2.04 11.35 -10.75
N THR A 445 1.56 11.45 -9.53
CA THR A 445 2.34 11.95 -8.39
C THR A 445 2.75 10.88 -7.39
N THR A 446 2.10 9.71 -7.38
CA THR A 446 2.34 8.63 -6.40
C THR A 446 3.79 8.14 -6.39
N THR A 447 4.46 8.08 -7.56
CA THR A 447 5.80 7.52 -7.71
C THR A 447 6.94 8.49 -7.44
N PHE A 448 6.65 9.73 -7.04
CA PHE A 448 7.70 10.70 -6.66
C PHE A 448 8.34 10.36 -5.31
N ILE A 449 7.61 9.73 -4.41
CA ILE A 449 8.21 9.23 -3.17
C ILE A 449 9.07 8.01 -3.50
N PRO A 450 10.31 7.93 -3.02
CA PRO A 450 11.13 6.73 -3.15
C PRO A 450 10.42 5.53 -2.50
N CYS A 451 10.43 4.39 -3.19
CA CYS A 451 10.00 3.11 -2.63
C CYS A 451 11.22 2.28 -2.19
N GLY A 452 11.00 1.18 -1.48
CA GLY A 452 12.07 0.31 -0.99
C GLY A 452 13.07 -0.11 -2.07
N ALA A 453 12.60 -0.45 -3.27
CA ALA A 453 13.46 -0.82 -4.40
C ALA A 453 14.35 0.33 -4.94
N LYS A 454 14.10 1.58 -4.57
CA LYS A 454 14.96 2.72 -4.93
C LYS A 454 16.02 3.03 -3.87
N LEU A 455 15.92 2.46 -2.68
CA LEU A 455 16.87 2.71 -1.58
C LEU A 455 18.29 2.27 -1.92
N PRO A 456 18.55 1.06 -2.48
CA PRO A 456 19.88 0.64 -2.86
C PRO A 456 20.53 1.61 -3.87
N PHE A 457 19.76 2.07 -4.86
CA PHE A 457 20.25 3.06 -5.81
C PHE A 457 20.59 4.41 -5.15
N ILE A 458 19.75 4.86 -4.19
CA ILE A 458 20.02 6.09 -3.45
C ILE A 458 21.24 5.93 -2.56
N ALA A 459 21.44 4.76 -1.94
CA ALA A 459 22.60 4.43 -1.12
C ALA A 459 23.88 4.42 -1.96
N MET A 460 23.84 3.76 -3.13
CA MET A 460 24.96 3.76 -4.07
C MET A 460 25.37 5.19 -4.50
N VAL A 461 24.39 6.04 -4.84
CA VAL A 461 24.67 7.45 -5.17
C VAL A 461 25.20 8.22 -3.96
N ALA A 462 24.71 7.93 -2.76
CA ALA A 462 25.18 8.54 -1.52
C ALA A 462 26.63 8.16 -1.23
N GLY A 463 27.00 6.89 -1.41
CA GLY A 463 28.37 6.39 -1.28
C GLY A 463 29.29 7.03 -2.32
N ALA A 464 28.99 6.87 -3.62
CA ALA A 464 29.85 7.28 -4.71
C ALA A 464 30.06 8.80 -4.84
N ILE A 465 29.02 9.62 -4.57
CA ILE A 465 29.06 11.08 -4.82
C ILE A 465 29.20 11.86 -3.51
N PHE A 466 28.57 11.41 -2.43
CA PHE A 466 28.45 12.14 -1.16
C PHE A 466 29.25 11.50 -0.02
N GLY A 467 30.10 10.51 -0.30
CA GLY A 467 30.97 9.86 0.69
C GLY A 467 30.18 9.21 1.84
N GLY A 468 29.09 8.51 1.54
CA GLY A 468 28.30 7.80 2.56
C GLY A 468 27.47 8.69 3.49
N ALA A 469 27.22 9.96 3.14
CA ALA A 469 26.56 10.91 4.03
C ALA A 469 25.11 10.49 4.36
N ALA A 470 24.83 10.17 5.61
CA ALA A 470 23.56 9.69 6.13
C ALA A 470 22.33 10.61 5.88
N TRP A 471 22.52 11.88 5.55
CA TRP A 471 21.45 12.82 5.25
C TRP A 471 20.87 12.69 3.83
N VAL A 472 21.54 11.98 2.92
CA VAL A 472 21.16 11.88 1.49
C VAL A 472 19.85 11.10 1.34
N ALA A 473 19.70 9.95 1.97
CA ALA A 473 18.48 9.15 1.91
C ALA A 473 17.25 9.90 2.47
N PRO A 474 17.30 10.50 3.68
CA PRO A 474 16.19 11.35 4.15
C PRO A 474 15.88 12.52 3.22
N SER A 475 16.90 13.17 2.63
CA SER A 475 16.69 14.30 1.72
C SER A 475 15.94 13.90 0.45
N ALA A 476 16.16 12.69 -0.07
CA ALA A 476 15.43 12.17 -1.22
C ALA A 476 13.92 12.02 -0.94
N TYR A 477 13.54 11.60 0.27
CA TYR A 477 12.11 11.56 0.67
C TYR A 477 11.50 12.95 0.77
N PHE A 478 12.20 13.91 1.38
CA PHE A 478 11.72 15.30 1.46
C PHE A 478 11.60 15.93 0.07
N LEU A 479 12.53 15.65 -0.82
CA LEU A 479 12.47 16.10 -2.22
C LEU A 479 11.28 15.48 -2.96
N GLY A 480 10.99 14.20 -2.75
CA GLY A 480 9.82 13.51 -3.28
C GLY A 480 8.51 14.15 -2.82
N ILE A 481 8.38 14.45 -1.53
CA ILE A 481 7.22 15.15 -0.97
C ILE A 481 7.08 16.56 -1.58
N ALA A 482 8.18 17.31 -1.67
CA ALA A 482 8.18 18.63 -2.31
C ALA A 482 7.76 18.55 -3.78
N ALA A 483 8.23 17.54 -4.51
CA ALA A 483 7.84 17.30 -5.90
C ALA A 483 6.34 16.99 -6.04
N ILE A 484 5.74 16.22 -5.13
CA ILE A 484 4.29 15.97 -5.10
C ILE A 484 3.52 17.29 -4.93
N ILE A 485 3.93 18.11 -3.97
CA ILE A 485 3.28 19.38 -3.67
C ILE A 485 3.38 20.33 -4.88
N CYS A 486 4.58 20.50 -5.42
CA CYS A 486 4.82 21.35 -6.59
C CYS A 486 4.02 20.87 -7.81
N SER A 487 4.06 19.56 -8.10
CA SER A 487 3.33 18.97 -9.21
C SER A 487 1.82 19.11 -9.03
N GLY A 488 1.29 18.90 -7.82
CA GLY A 488 -0.12 19.10 -7.51
C GLY A 488 -0.58 20.55 -7.79
N ILE A 489 0.22 21.53 -7.35
CA ILE A 489 -0.07 22.96 -7.59
C ILE A 489 0.01 23.31 -9.08
N ILE A 490 0.99 22.77 -9.81
CA ILE A 490 1.15 23.02 -11.25
C ILE A 490 0.00 22.38 -12.03
N LEU A 491 -0.30 21.11 -11.75
CA LEU A 491 -1.37 20.37 -12.43
C LEU A 491 -2.74 21.03 -12.21
N LYS A 492 -3.04 21.48 -11.00
CA LYS A 492 -4.29 22.20 -10.69
C LYS A 492 -4.49 23.44 -11.56
N LYS A 493 -3.42 24.09 -12.01
CA LYS A 493 -3.49 25.28 -12.88
C LYS A 493 -3.66 24.96 -14.36
N THR A 494 -3.57 23.68 -14.75
CA THR A 494 -3.75 23.27 -16.14
C THR A 494 -5.22 23.06 -16.46
N LYS A 495 -5.66 23.40 -17.67
CA LYS A 495 -7.07 23.26 -18.12
C LYS A 495 -7.60 21.82 -18.01
N ILE A 496 -6.73 20.80 -18.05
CA ILE A 496 -7.12 19.38 -17.97
C ILE A 496 -7.53 19.01 -16.53
N PHE A 497 -6.92 19.66 -15.54
CA PHE A 497 -7.10 19.39 -14.11
C PHE A 497 -7.73 20.56 -13.35
N GLU A 498 -8.29 21.55 -14.08
CA GLU A 498 -9.01 22.68 -13.48
C GLU A 498 -10.30 22.20 -12.80
N GLY A 499 -10.60 22.74 -11.62
CA GLY A 499 -11.79 22.44 -10.83
C GLY A 499 -11.46 22.14 -9.36
N ASP A 500 -12.50 22.04 -8.53
CA ASP A 500 -12.35 21.71 -7.12
C ASP A 500 -12.18 20.20 -6.90
N PRO A 501 -11.36 19.78 -5.94
CA PRO A 501 -11.21 18.38 -5.58
C PRO A 501 -12.55 17.83 -5.07
N ALA A 502 -12.86 16.57 -5.39
CA ALA A 502 -14.08 15.93 -4.95
C ALA A 502 -14.23 16.01 -3.42
N PRO A 503 -15.45 16.26 -2.90
CA PRO A 503 -15.68 16.29 -1.46
C PRO A 503 -15.35 14.92 -0.86
N PHE A 504 -14.54 14.95 0.20
CA PHE A 504 -14.20 13.74 0.94
C PHE A 504 -15.30 13.47 1.98
N VAL A 505 -16.25 12.63 1.62
CA VAL A 505 -17.27 12.13 2.52
C VAL A 505 -17.00 10.65 2.77
N MET A 506 -16.45 10.33 3.94
CA MET A 506 -16.19 8.95 4.34
C MET A 506 -16.71 8.77 5.78
N GLU A 507 -17.54 7.78 5.99
CA GLU A 507 -17.92 7.35 7.34
C GLU A 507 -16.73 6.66 7.99
N LEU A 508 -16.44 7.02 9.23
CA LEU A 508 -15.37 6.37 10.01
C LEU A 508 -15.90 5.04 10.54
N PRO A 509 -15.46 3.89 10.02
CA PRO A 509 -15.89 2.59 10.52
C PRO A 509 -15.45 2.41 11.99
N ALA A 510 -16.24 1.70 12.80
CA ALA A 510 -15.81 1.34 14.14
C ALA A 510 -14.56 0.45 14.08
N TYR A 511 -13.62 0.61 15.04
CA TYR A 511 -12.48 -0.29 15.12
C TYR A 511 -12.93 -1.73 15.35
N HIS A 512 -12.40 -2.63 14.58
CA HIS A 512 -12.61 -4.06 14.72
C HIS A 512 -11.30 -4.82 14.44
N TRP A 513 -11.16 -5.98 15.07
CA TRP A 513 -10.06 -6.86 14.73
C TRP A 513 -10.28 -7.44 13.34
N PRO A 514 -9.27 -7.38 12.46
CA PRO A 514 -9.38 -7.98 11.14
C PRO A 514 -9.57 -9.50 11.26
N THR A 515 -10.34 -10.06 10.35
CA THR A 515 -10.47 -11.52 10.24
C THR A 515 -9.30 -12.05 9.40
N VAL A 516 -8.81 -13.25 9.73
CA VAL A 516 -7.68 -13.87 9.02
C VAL A 516 -7.92 -13.97 7.51
N GLY A 517 -9.18 -14.02 7.07
CA GLY A 517 -9.51 -14.03 5.64
C GLY A 517 -9.51 -12.67 4.94
N THR A 518 -9.33 -11.57 5.69
CA THR A 518 -9.26 -10.20 5.15
C THR A 518 -7.83 -9.65 5.11
N VAL A 519 -6.94 -10.19 5.88
CA VAL A 519 -5.49 -9.92 5.87
C VAL A 519 -4.77 -10.95 5.02
#